data_6458b7a8cad57eee1358d58df02cc5e9
#
_entry.id   6458b7a8cad57eee1358d58df02cc5e9
#
_cell.length_a   1.000
_cell.length_b   1.000
_cell.length_c   1.000
_cell.angle_alpha   90.00
_cell.angle_beta   90.00
_cell.angle_gamma   90.00
#
_symmetry.space_group_name_H-M   'P 1'
#
loop_
_entity.id
_entity.type
_entity.pdbx_description
1 polymer ?
#
loop_
_entity_poly.entity_id
_entity_poly.type
_entity_poly.pdbx_seq_one_letter_code
_entity_poly.pdbx_strand_id
1 'polypeptide(L)'
;RGRFPKKFNVAFPYALPVKNGAEVSWKTDLREPFKTLNFSVRQGDTVYAVRGGTVCMTNNERQVLVYHSDYTFAAYLMLEKKLVDPGTEVLAGDPVGVAGPSGVSVSFFFLDENKFEGGLASGYPYSHYMPVFRTSEGDVRMEENKAYKAVTDDALIMQEMSKREQKKYLKNKK
;
A
#
# COMPACT_ATOMS: atom_id res chain seq x y z
N ARG A 1 15.29 0.08 8.57
CA ARG A 1 15.75 0.96 7.49
C ARG A 1 15.53 0.35 6.14
N GLY A 2 15.10 1.18 5.21
CA GLY A 2 14.92 0.77 3.84
C GLY A 2 16.25 0.50 3.14
N ARG A 3 16.18 -0.33 2.13
CA ARG A 3 17.31 -0.59 1.23
C ARG A 3 16.92 -0.06 -0.15
N PHE A 4 17.93 0.18 -0.99
CA PHE A 4 17.66 0.55 -2.38
C PHE A 4 17.17 -0.67 -3.14
N PRO A 5 16.00 -0.60 -3.78
CA PRO A 5 15.55 -1.70 -4.62
C PRO A 5 16.41 -1.75 -5.88
N LYS A 6 16.99 -2.91 -6.15
CA LYS A 6 17.77 -3.13 -7.37
C LYS A 6 16.84 -3.31 -8.57
N LYS A 7 15.68 -3.86 -8.31
CA LYS A 7 14.70 -4.15 -9.34
C LYS A 7 13.34 -4.40 -8.70
N PHE A 8 12.31 -3.76 -9.19
CA PHE A 8 10.95 -4.10 -8.82
C PHE A 8 10.06 -4.12 -10.06
N ASN A 9 9.01 -4.93 -10.00
CA ASN A 9 8.11 -5.11 -11.14
C ASN A 9 6.93 -4.16 -11.01
N VAL A 10 6.92 -3.12 -11.84
CA VAL A 10 5.85 -2.11 -11.82
C VAL A 10 4.49 -2.66 -12.23
N ALA A 11 4.46 -3.82 -12.87
CA ALA A 11 3.21 -4.48 -13.26
C ALA A 11 2.70 -5.46 -12.17
N PHE A 12 3.41 -5.59 -11.06
CA PHE A 12 3.01 -6.41 -9.93
C PHE A 12 1.70 -5.86 -9.35
N PRO A 13 0.61 -6.63 -9.35
CA PRO A 13 -0.68 -6.08 -8.93
C PRO A 13 -0.77 -5.90 -7.42
N TYR A 14 -1.36 -4.79 -7.02
CA TYR A 14 -1.67 -4.45 -5.63
C TYR A 14 -3.17 -4.58 -5.41
N ALA A 15 -3.58 -4.87 -4.18
CA ALA A 15 -4.98 -4.78 -3.80
C ALA A 15 -5.38 -3.33 -3.61
N LEU A 16 -6.65 -3.03 -3.79
CA LEU A 16 -7.19 -1.73 -3.35
C LEU A 16 -7.35 -1.73 -1.83
N PRO A 17 -7.26 -0.56 -1.17
CA PRO A 17 -7.26 -0.47 0.30
C PRO A 17 -8.66 -0.60 0.92
N VAL A 18 -9.54 -1.33 0.29
CA VAL A 18 -10.91 -1.54 0.72
C VAL A 18 -11.20 -3.04 0.76
N LYS A 19 -12.31 -3.43 1.38
CA LYS A 19 -12.67 -4.84 1.40
C LYS A 19 -12.97 -5.36 -0.01
N ASN A 20 -12.78 -6.64 -0.20
CA ASN A 20 -13.08 -7.29 -1.47
C ASN A 20 -14.51 -7.00 -1.91
N GLY A 21 -14.68 -6.58 -3.17
CA GLY A 21 -15.98 -6.27 -3.75
C GLY A 21 -16.45 -4.82 -3.55
N ALA A 22 -15.78 -4.03 -2.71
CA ALA A 22 -16.15 -2.63 -2.53
C ALA A 22 -15.65 -1.78 -3.70
N GLU A 23 -16.36 -0.71 -3.98
CA GLU A 23 -15.96 0.26 -5.00
C GLU A 23 -15.18 1.41 -4.36
N VAL A 24 -14.18 1.90 -5.07
CA VAL A 24 -13.36 3.02 -4.61
C VAL A 24 -12.81 3.77 -5.81
N SER A 25 -12.66 5.08 -5.67
CA SER A 25 -11.93 5.93 -6.62
C SER A 25 -10.77 6.60 -5.90
N TRP A 26 -9.84 7.15 -6.66
CA TRP A 26 -8.77 7.94 -6.08
C TRP A 26 -8.69 9.31 -6.77
N LYS A 27 -8.12 10.26 -6.06
CA LYS A 27 -7.76 11.57 -6.60
C LYS A 27 -6.43 12.01 -6.01
N THR A 28 -5.75 12.94 -6.67
CA THR A 28 -4.52 13.50 -6.14
C THR A 28 -4.84 14.36 -4.93
N ASP A 29 -4.08 14.17 -3.86
CA ASP A 29 -4.19 15.03 -2.68
C ASP A 29 -3.13 16.14 -2.78
N LEU A 30 -3.58 17.34 -3.11
CA LEU A 30 -2.70 18.49 -3.29
C LEU A 30 -2.16 19.06 -1.98
N ARG A 31 -2.70 18.62 -0.86
CA ARG A 31 -2.27 19.09 0.47
C ARG A 31 -1.03 18.38 0.96
N GLU A 32 -0.73 17.24 0.37
CA GLU A 32 0.43 16.44 0.78
C GLU A 32 1.67 16.85 -0.01
N PRO A 33 2.82 16.95 0.64
CA PRO A 33 4.08 17.29 -0.06
C PRO A 33 4.59 16.18 -0.97
N PHE A 34 4.00 15.01 -0.89
CA PHE A 34 4.39 13.84 -1.67
C PHE A 34 3.25 13.45 -2.58
N LYS A 35 3.58 12.70 -3.65
CA LYS A 35 2.54 12.12 -4.49
C LYS A 35 1.77 11.08 -3.70
N THR A 36 0.52 11.36 -3.42
CA THR A 36 -0.38 10.43 -2.77
C THR A 36 -1.62 10.20 -3.62
N LEU A 37 -2.17 9.01 -3.47
CA LEU A 37 -3.47 8.68 -4.02
C LEU A 37 -4.47 8.77 -2.87
N ASN A 38 -5.37 9.75 -2.92
CA ASN A 38 -6.41 9.84 -1.91
C ASN A 38 -7.59 8.99 -2.35
N PHE A 39 -7.81 7.90 -1.61
CA PHE A 39 -8.90 6.97 -1.90
C PHE A 39 -10.18 7.40 -1.18
N SER A 40 -11.31 7.27 -1.89
CA SER A 40 -12.64 7.68 -1.41
C SER A 40 -13.21 6.66 -0.43
N VAL A 41 -12.50 6.45 0.69
CA VAL A 41 -12.95 5.57 1.76
C VAL A 41 -13.77 6.39 2.75
N ARG A 42 -14.93 5.89 3.14
CA ARG A 42 -15.80 6.59 4.08
C ARG A 42 -15.13 6.68 5.45
N GLN A 43 -15.27 7.83 6.12
CA GLN A 43 -14.79 7.99 7.48
C GLN A 43 -15.31 6.86 8.38
N GLY A 44 -14.43 6.24 9.14
CA GLY A 44 -14.76 5.16 10.05
C GLY A 44 -14.70 3.77 9.44
N ASP A 45 -14.59 3.66 8.11
CA ASP A 45 -14.44 2.37 7.46
C ASP A 45 -13.02 1.84 7.63
N THR A 46 -12.89 0.52 7.63
CA THR A 46 -11.59 -0.13 7.73
C THR A 46 -10.79 0.07 6.45
N VAL A 47 -9.50 0.39 6.61
CA VAL A 47 -8.53 0.46 5.53
C VAL A 47 -7.72 -0.83 5.52
N TYR A 48 -7.56 -1.43 4.35
CA TYR A 48 -6.91 -2.73 4.18
C TYR A 48 -5.57 -2.59 3.50
N ALA A 49 -4.64 -3.45 3.86
CA ALA A 49 -3.31 -3.46 3.25
C ALA A 49 -3.39 -3.75 1.76
N VAL A 50 -2.68 -2.97 0.97
CA VAL A 50 -2.64 -3.13 -0.49
C VAL A 50 -1.64 -4.19 -0.92
N ARG A 51 -0.70 -4.53 -0.05
CA ARG A 51 0.34 -5.53 -0.31
C ARG A 51 0.94 -5.98 1.01
N GLY A 52 1.39 -7.23 1.05
CA GLY A 52 2.04 -7.79 2.24
C GLY A 52 3.37 -7.15 2.56
N GLY A 53 3.75 -7.19 3.81
CA GLY A 53 5.02 -6.67 4.28
C GLY A 53 5.07 -6.53 5.79
N THR A 54 6.08 -5.80 6.25
CA THR A 54 6.32 -5.56 7.67
C THR A 54 5.94 -4.13 8.04
N VAL A 55 5.15 -3.98 9.09
CA VAL A 55 4.78 -2.65 9.60
C VAL A 55 6.00 -2.03 10.27
N CYS A 56 6.33 -0.82 9.84
CA CYS A 56 7.46 -0.04 10.36
C CYS A 56 7.01 0.88 11.48
N MET A 57 7.96 1.31 12.32
CA MET A 57 7.70 2.32 13.34
C MET A 57 7.53 3.70 12.72
N THR A 58 6.52 4.42 13.16
CA THR A 58 6.32 5.83 12.80
C THR A 58 6.04 6.62 14.08
N ASN A 59 6.28 7.92 14.01
CA ASN A 59 6.00 8.82 15.14
C ASN A 59 4.57 9.36 15.08
N ASN A 60 3.78 8.93 14.12
CA ASN A 60 2.44 9.45 13.90
C ASN A 60 1.40 8.33 14.07
N GLU A 61 0.48 8.53 15.03
CA GLU A 61 -0.60 7.57 15.32
C GLU A 61 -1.65 7.47 14.21
N ARG A 62 -1.63 8.39 13.26
CA ARG A 62 -2.57 8.45 12.14
C ARG A 62 -1.97 7.96 10.83
N GLN A 63 -0.87 7.21 10.94
CA GLN A 63 -0.20 6.70 9.74
C GLN A 63 0.34 5.30 9.98
N VAL A 64 0.28 4.49 8.94
CA VAL A 64 0.88 3.15 8.91
C VAL A 64 1.85 3.11 7.75
N LEU A 65 3.05 2.62 8.00
CA LEU A 65 4.08 2.45 6.98
C LEU A 65 4.38 0.96 6.85
N VAL A 66 4.25 0.43 5.64
CA VAL A 66 4.52 -0.98 5.36
C VAL A 66 5.70 -1.10 4.40
N TYR A 67 6.65 -1.96 4.74
CA TYR A 67 7.85 -2.24 3.96
C TYR A 67 7.69 -3.59 3.26
N HIS A 68 7.81 -3.58 1.95
CA HIS A 68 7.58 -4.78 1.12
C HIS A 68 8.89 -5.54 0.82
N SER A 69 8.73 -6.78 0.37
CA SER A 69 9.88 -7.67 0.11
C SER A 69 10.84 -7.17 -0.98
N ASP A 70 10.37 -6.32 -1.89
CA ASP A 70 11.20 -5.72 -2.93
C ASP A 70 11.77 -4.36 -2.53
N TYR A 71 11.69 -4.01 -1.23
CA TYR A 71 12.21 -2.77 -0.64
C TYR A 71 11.41 -1.51 -1.00
N THR A 72 10.21 -1.67 -1.53
CA THR A 72 9.28 -0.56 -1.69
C THR A 72 8.44 -0.37 -0.44
N PHE A 73 7.82 0.80 -0.32
CA PHE A 73 6.99 1.19 0.83
C PHE A 73 5.60 1.58 0.38
N ALA A 74 4.63 1.33 1.24
CA ALA A 74 3.32 1.96 1.17
C ALA A 74 3.06 2.68 2.50
N ALA A 75 2.78 3.97 2.44
CA ALA A 75 2.41 4.76 3.61
C ALA A 75 0.92 5.09 3.54
N TYR A 76 0.19 4.68 4.58
CA TYR A 76 -1.25 4.95 4.72
C TYR A 76 -1.41 6.15 5.62
N LEU A 77 -1.88 7.26 5.07
CA LEU A 77 -1.91 8.56 5.73
C LEU A 77 -3.34 9.01 6.04
N MET A 78 -3.46 9.93 6.98
CA MET A 78 -4.75 10.56 7.33
C MET A 78 -5.75 9.59 7.96
N LEU A 79 -5.24 8.55 8.60
CA LEU A 79 -6.07 7.59 9.31
C LEU A 79 -6.66 8.25 10.57
N GLU A 80 -7.84 7.79 10.97
CA GLU A 80 -8.40 8.13 12.28
C GLU A 80 -7.62 7.41 13.38
N LYS A 81 -7.26 6.15 13.13
CA LYS A 81 -6.40 5.36 14.00
C LYS A 81 -5.77 4.21 13.23
N LYS A 82 -4.65 3.72 13.74
CA LYS A 82 -4.02 2.53 13.20
C LYS A 82 -4.50 1.29 13.95
N LEU A 83 -4.52 0.15 13.26
CA LEU A 83 -4.96 -1.15 13.81
C LEU A 83 -3.80 -2.14 13.95
N VAL A 84 -2.61 -1.76 13.56
CA VAL A 84 -1.42 -2.64 13.58
C VAL A 84 -0.26 -1.93 14.25
N ASP A 85 0.58 -2.72 14.91
CA ASP A 85 1.77 -2.22 15.60
C ASP A 85 3.03 -2.48 14.77
N PRO A 86 4.12 -1.70 15.01
CA PRO A 86 5.41 -1.96 14.37
C PRO A 86 5.87 -3.40 14.60
N GLY A 87 6.44 -4.00 13.56
CA GLY A 87 6.89 -5.38 13.59
C GLY A 87 5.83 -6.39 13.16
N THR A 88 4.57 -5.99 13.04
CA THR A 88 3.51 -6.87 12.56
C THR A 88 3.74 -7.20 11.08
N GLU A 89 3.60 -8.48 10.75
CA GLU A 89 3.57 -8.93 9.36
C GLU A 89 2.13 -8.88 8.87
N VAL A 90 1.88 -8.21 7.75
CA VAL A 90 0.55 -8.12 7.15
C VAL A 90 0.55 -8.75 5.77
N LEU A 91 -0.61 -9.26 5.37
CA LEU A 91 -0.88 -9.73 4.02
C LEU A 91 -1.77 -8.72 3.32
N ALA A 92 -1.77 -8.73 1.99
CA ALA A 92 -2.74 -7.95 1.24
C ALA A 92 -4.15 -8.29 1.73
N GLY A 93 -4.97 -7.28 1.99
CA GLY A 93 -6.31 -7.48 2.50
C GLY A 93 -6.43 -7.51 4.03
N ASP A 94 -5.33 -7.48 4.77
CA ASP A 94 -5.40 -7.39 6.23
C ASP A 94 -5.77 -5.97 6.67
N PRO A 95 -6.59 -5.81 7.72
CA PRO A 95 -6.90 -4.49 8.25
C PRO A 95 -5.64 -3.80 8.78
N VAL A 96 -5.43 -2.55 8.42
CA VAL A 96 -4.27 -1.77 8.88
C VAL A 96 -4.66 -0.48 9.61
N GLY A 97 -5.85 0.03 9.36
CA GLY A 97 -6.29 1.26 9.99
C GLY A 97 -7.75 1.56 9.75
N VAL A 98 -8.17 2.70 10.24
CA VAL A 98 -9.53 3.24 10.07
C VAL A 98 -9.42 4.57 9.36
N ALA A 99 -10.25 4.77 8.33
CA ALA A 99 -10.23 5.98 7.51
C ALA A 99 -10.65 7.21 8.32
N GLY A 100 -9.94 8.30 8.11
CA GLY A 100 -10.28 9.59 8.68
C GLY A 100 -11.30 10.35 7.84
N PRO A 101 -11.57 11.62 8.19
CA PRO A 101 -12.61 12.43 7.52
C PRO A 101 -12.38 12.65 6.03
N SER A 102 -11.14 12.60 5.59
CA SER A 102 -10.80 12.81 4.17
C SER A 102 -10.47 11.51 3.43
N GLY A 103 -10.94 10.38 3.95
CA GLY A 103 -10.62 9.07 3.37
C GLY A 103 -9.27 8.56 3.84
N VAL A 104 -8.52 7.96 2.94
CA VAL A 104 -7.14 7.54 3.21
C VAL A 104 -6.27 7.95 2.03
N SER A 105 -5.11 8.53 2.32
CA SER A 105 -4.11 8.82 1.28
C SER A 105 -3.01 7.79 1.39
N VAL A 106 -2.66 7.17 0.26
CA VAL A 106 -1.59 6.16 0.22
C VAL A 106 -0.48 6.66 -0.68
N SER A 107 0.73 6.62 -0.16
CA SER A 107 1.95 6.99 -0.90
C SER A 107 2.75 5.73 -1.19
N PHE A 108 3.16 5.56 -2.44
CA PHE A 108 3.96 4.43 -2.90
C PHE A 108 5.34 4.92 -3.30
N PHE A 109 6.37 4.46 -2.61
CA PHE A 109 7.71 5.02 -2.84
C PHE A 109 8.81 4.01 -2.51
N PHE A 110 10.02 4.37 -2.91
CA PHE A 110 11.23 3.62 -2.58
C PHE A 110 12.40 4.59 -2.40
N LEU A 111 13.43 4.14 -1.68
CA LEU A 111 14.69 4.89 -1.59
C LEU A 111 15.37 4.88 -2.96
N ASP A 112 15.61 6.04 -3.50
CA ASP A 112 16.20 6.19 -4.83
C ASP A 112 17.70 6.46 -4.70
N GLU A 113 18.50 5.47 -5.08
CA GLU A 113 19.95 5.53 -5.06
C GLU A 113 20.49 6.75 -5.81
N ASN A 114 19.86 7.09 -6.93
CA ASN A 114 20.32 8.21 -7.77
C ASN A 114 20.15 9.57 -7.07
N LYS A 115 19.30 9.68 -6.07
CA LYS A 115 19.11 10.91 -5.30
C LYS A 115 20.12 11.08 -4.18
N PHE A 116 20.96 10.08 -3.95
CA PHE A 116 22.05 10.15 -2.98
C PHE A 116 23.40 10.45 -3.64
N GLU A 117 23.45 10.51 -4.96
CA GLU A 117 24.69 10.82 -5.65
C GLU A 117 25.12 12.25 -5.35
N GLY A 118 26.42 12.43 -5.07
CA GLY A 118 26.98 13.72 -4.71
C GLY A 118 27.02 13.99 -3.22
N GLY A 119 26.64 13.03 -2.38
CA GLY A 119 26.83 13.09 -0.93
C GLY A 119 25.90 14.04 -0.17
N LEU A 120 25.04 14.74 -0.85
CA LEU A 120 24.05 15.62 -0.22
C LEU A 120 22.72 15.41 -0.88
N ALA A 121 21.79 14.81 -0.11
CA ALA A 121 20.40 14.80 -0.49
C ALA A 121 19.87 16.23 -0.40
N SER A 122 19.91 16.94 -1.50
CA SER A 122 19.15 18.18 -1.59
C SER A 122 17.70 17.78 -1.83
N GLY A 123 16.92 17.66 -0.76
CA GLY A 123 15.54 17.25 -0.86
C GLY A 123 15.32 15.80 -0.45
N TYR A 124 14.28 15.21 -0.96
CA TYR A 124 13.78 13.92 -0.51
C TYR A 124 14.43 12.77 -1.29
N PRO A 125 15.06 11.82 -0.59
CA PRO A 125 15.78 10.72 -1.26
C PRO A 125 14.87 9.60 -1.74
N TYR A 126 13.59 9.87 -1.94
CA TYR A 126 12.60 8.88 -2.34
C TYR A 126 12.02 9.21 -3.70
N SER A 127 11.70 8.17 -4.44
CA SER A 127 10.94 8.29 -5.69
C SER A 127 9.61 7.57 -5.54
N HIS A 128 8.58 8.13 -6.16
CA HIS A 128 7.22 7.61 -6.10
C HIS A 128 6.89 6.85 -7.38
N TYR A 129 5.98 5.91 -7.28
CA TYR A 129 5.50 5.17 -8.44
C TYR A 129 3.99 4.93 -8.32
N MET A 130 3.35 4.66 -9.45
CA MET A 130 1.93 4.36 -9.53
C MET A 130 1.75 2.84 -9.66
N PRO A 131 1.14 2.19 -8.69
CA PRO A 131 0.89 0.75 -8.77
C PRO A 131 -0.15 0.39 -9.83
N VAL A 132 -0.11 -0.87 -10.25
CA VAL A 132 -1.21 -1.53 -10.93
C VAL A 132 -2.09 -2.14 -9.85
N PHE A 133 -3.40 -1.93 -9.93
CA PHE A 133 -4.34 -2.45 -8.94
C PHE A 133 -5.22 -3.53 -9.54
N ARG A 134 -5.51 -4.56 -8.74
CA ARG A 134 -6.43 -5.61 -9.14
C ARG A 134 -7.87 -5.17 -8.93
N THR A 135 -8.65 -5.19 -10.00
CA THR A 135 -10.04 -4.75 -10.02
C THR A 135 -10.90 -5.75 -10.79
N SER A 136 -12.21 -5.57 -10.75
CA SER A 136 -13.13 -6.38 -11.55
C SER A 136 -12.94 -6.20 -13.07
N GLU A 137 -12.24 -5.12 -13.48
CA GLU A 137 -11.89 -4.87 -14.88
C GLU A 137 -10.53 -5.47 -15.25
N GLY A 138 -9.87 -6.16 -14.31
CA GLY A 138 -8.51 -6.69 -14.46
C GLY A 138 -7.49 -5.89 -13.69
N ASP A 139 -6.21 -6.14 -13.96
CA ASP A 139 -5.11 -5.44 -13.33
C ASP A 139 -4.82 -4.18 -14.14
N VAL A 140 -5.12 -3.02 -13.56
CA VAL A 140 -5.11 -1.75 -14.31
C VAL A 140 -4.40 -0.65 -13.52
N ARG A 141 -3.92 0.35 -14.24
CA ARG A 141 -3.57 1.64 -13.66
C ARG A 141 -4.86 2.44 -13.60
N MET A 142 -5.34 2.70 -12.40
CA MET A 142 -6.64 3.35 -12.21
C MET A 142 -6.61 4.79 -12.71
N GLU A 143 -7.62 5.15 -13.49
CA GLU A 143 -7.84 6.54 -13.86
C GLU A 143 -8.35 7.32 -12.66
N GLU A 144 -7.88 8.55 -12.52
CA GLU A 144 -8.29 9.46 -11.44
C GLU A 144 -9.80 9.74 -11.53
N ASN A 145 -10.46 9.76 -10.39
CA ASN A 145 -11.90 10.05 -10.25
C ASN A 145 -12.85 9.04 -10.90
N LYS A 146 -12.34 7.86 -11.24
CA LYS A 146 -13.17 6.76 -11.73
C LYS A 146 -13.25 5.69 -10.64
N ALA A 147 -14.47 5.18 -10.39
CA ALA A 147 -14.68 4.12 -9.41
C ALA A 147 -14.34 2.74 -10.01
N TYR A 148 -13.67 1.93 -9.21
CA TYR A 148 -13.31 0.55 -9.56
C TYR A 148 -13.72 -0.37 -8.42
N LYS A 149 -14.14 -1.58 -8.78
CA LYS A 149 -14.50 -2.60 -7.79
C LYS A 149 -13.24 -3.39 -7.41
N ALA A 150 -12.95 -3.46 -6.11
CA ALA A 150 -11.79 -4.17 -5.59
C ALA A 150 -11.95 -5.68 -5.75
N VAL A 151 -10.87 -6.33 -6.16
CA VAL A 151 -10.74 -7.79 -6.16
C VAL A 151 -9.50 -8.14 -5.37
N THR A 152 -9.69 -8.74 -4.20
CA THR A 152 -8.61 -9.22 -3.34
C THR A 152 -8.77 -10.73 -3.23
N ASP A 153 -8.22 -11.44 -4.20
CA ASP A 153 -8.33 -12.89 -4.28
C ASP A 153 -7.11 -13.60 -3.69
N ASP A 154 -7.20 -14.91 -3.53
CA ASP A 154 -6.12 -15.71 -2.97
C ASP A 154 -4.84 -15.63 -3.79
N ALA A 155 -4.96 -15.58 -5.11
CA ALA A 155 -3.79 -15.49 -5.99
C ALA A 155 -3.01 -14.20 -5.72
N LEU A 156 -3.70 -13.09 -5.54
CA LEU A 156 -3.07 -11.80 -5.21
C LEU A 156 -2.40 -11.86 -3.83
N ILE A 157 -3.09 -12.42 -2.83
CA ILE A 157 -2.56 -12.52 -1.47
C ILE A 157 -1.32 -13.41 -1.44
N MET A 158 -1.31 -14.50 -2.19
CA MET A 158 -0.23 -15.49 -2.17
C MET A 158 0.92 -15.19 -3.14
N GLN A 159 0.83 -14.13 -3.96
CA GLN A 159 1.77 -13.95 -5.08
C GLN A 159 3.23 -13.81 -4.67
N GLU A 160 3.52 -13.39 -3.44
CA GLU A 160 4.88 -13.27 -2.92
C GLU A 160 5.26 -14.41 -1.98
N MET A 161 4.37 -15.36 -1.77
CA MET A 161 4.61 -16.46 -0.84
C MET A 161 5.38 -17.60 -1.48
N SER A 162 6.27 -18.23 -0.69
CA SER A 162 6.86 -19.50 -1.06
C SER A 162 5.75 -20.58 -1.14
N LYS A 163 6.05 -21.71 -1.77
CA LYS A 163 5.10 -22.82 -1.83
C LYS A 163 4.66 -23.30 -0.45
N ARG A 164 5.59 -23.29 0.51
CA ARG A 164 5.30 -23.67 1.88
C ARG A 164 4.33 -22.69 2.55
N GLU A 165 4.57 -21.39 2.38
CA GLU A 165 3.70 -20.35 2.90
C GLU A 165 2.31 -20.40 2.28
N GLN A 166 2.23 -20.66 0.97
CA GLN A 166 0.96 -20.82 0.27
C GLN A 166 0.12 -21.96 0.83
N LYS A 167 0.76 -23.11 1.08
CA LYS A 167 0.08 -24.27 1.68
C LYS A 167 -0.45 -23.93 3.08
N LYS A 168 0.36 -23.26 3.89
CA LYS A 168 -0.03 -22.86 5.23
C LYS A 168 -1.20 -21.88 5.19
N TYR A 169 -1.16 -20.90 4.31
CA TYR A 169 -2.24 -19.92 4.15
C TYR A 169 -3.55 -20.61 3.76
N LEU A 170 -3.53 -21.47 2.75
CA LEU A 170 -4.72 -22.18 2.29
C LEU A 170 -5.29 -23.11 3.36
N LYS A 171 -4.43 -23.74 4.15
CA LYS A 171 -4.84 -24.62 5.25
C LYS A 171 -5.53 -23.84 6.36
N ASN A 172 -5.00 -22.66 6.72
CA ASN A 172 -5.54 -21.84 7.80
C ASN A 172 -6.81 -21.08 7.43
N LYS A 173 -7.12 -21.04 6.16
CA LYS A 173 -8.26 -20.30 5.63
C LYS A 173 -9.60 -20.99 5.90
N LYS A 174 -9.60 -22.24 6.24
CA LYS A 174 -10.84 -22.98 6.50
C LYS A 174 -11.48 -22.62 7.82
#